data_a7711abe132b96167a9604e0a95b9f5f
#
_entry.id   a7711abe132b96167a9604e0a95b9f5f
#
_cell.length_a   1.000
_cell.length_b   1.000
_cell.length_c   1.000
_cell.angle_alpha   90.00
_cell.angle_beta   90.00
_cell.angle_gamma   90.00
#
_symmetry.space_group_name_H-M   'P 1'
#
loop_
_entity.id
_entity.type
_entity.pdbx_description
1 polymer ?
#
loop_
_entity_poly.entity_id
_entity_poly.type
_entity_poly.pdbx_seq_one_letter_code
_entity_poly.pdbx_strand_id
1 'polypeptide(L)'
;MRLEIRDLHVHYDKIEAIKGISVVVNEGEIVTLIGANGAGKTTTLKTISGLRKVSSGAILFDGQDISKVPAHERVDLGISQAPEGRGIFPGMTVLENLEMGKFHRKNRKAEMNEDLDNIYTLFPRLKERSSQAGGTLSGGEQQMLAIGRALMSRPKVL
;
A
#
# COMPACT_ATOMS: atom_id res chain seq x y z
N MET A 1 0.80 -16.97 -4.92
CA MET A 1 0.55 -15.59 -5.39
C MET A 1 1.88 -14.92 -5.67
N ARG A 2 1.97 -14.14 -6.72
CA ARG A 2 3.22 -13.51 -7.14
C ARG A 2 2.92 -12.16 -7.79
N LEU A 3 3.68 -11.12 -7.38
CA LEU A 3 3.79 -9.86 -8.12
C LEU A 3 5.07 -9.94 -8.95
N GLU A 4 4.96 -9.67 -10.23
CA GLU A 4 6.11 -9.69 -11.16
C GLU A 4 6.14 -8.41 -11.97
N ILE A 5 7.28 -7.77 -11.99
CA ILE A 5 7.59 -6.61 -12.81
C ILE A 5 8.57 -7.07 -13.89
N ARG A 6 8.25 -6.81 -15.15
CA ARG A 6 9.06 -7.19 -16.30
C ARG A 6 9.47 -5.96 -17.09
N ASP A 7 10.76 -5.71 -17.14
CA ASP A 7 11.38 -4.64 -17.96
C ASP A 7 10.59 -3.31 -17.87
N LEU A 8 10.30 -2.87 -16.63
CA LEU A 8 9.45 -1.71 -16.38
C LEU A 8 10.18 -0.41 -16.70
N HIS A 9 9.59 0.40 -17.57
CA HIS A 9 10.00 1.76 -17.86
C HIS A 9 8.89 2.74 -17.47
N VAL A 10 9.27 3.85 -16.85
CA VAL A 10 8.34 4.91 -16.47
C VAL A 10 8.94 6.27 -16.76
N HIS A 11 8.19 7.11 -17.45
CA HIS A 11 8.58 8.47 -17.79
C HIS A 11 7.72 9.51 -17.05
N TYR A 12 8.34 10.61 -16.71
CA TYR A 12 7.74 11.88 -16.35
C TYR A 12 8.05 12.87 -17.48
N ASP A 13 7.10 13.07 -18.36
CA ASP A 13 7.29 13.82 -19.62
C ASP A 13 8.48 13.27 -20.41
N LYS A 14 9.60 14.01 -20.47
CA LYS A 14 10.82 13.62 -21.18
C LYS A 14 11.86 12.92 -20.31
N ILE A 15 11.61 12.81 -18.99
CA ILE A 15 12.57 12.22 -18.05
C ILE A 15 12.19 10.76 -17.79
N GLU A 16 13.08 9.85 -18.12
CA GLU A 16 12.93 8.44 -17.76
C GLU A 16 13.33 8.22 -16.30
N ALA A 17 12.33 7.98 -15.47
CA ALA A 17 12.50 7.78 -14.02
C ALA A 17 12.80 6.33 -13.65
N ILE A 18 12.34 5.37 -14.46
CA ILE A 18 12.65 3.94 -14.33
C ILE A 18 13.10 3.42 -15.69
N LYS A 19 14.26 2.76 -15.71
CA LYS A 19 15.01 2.38 -16.90
C LYS A 19 15.13 0.85 -17.03
N GLY A 20 14.00 0.14 -17.14
CA GLY A 20 14.01 -1.29 -17.37
C GLY A 20 14.34 -2.10 -16.11
N ILE A 21 13.50 -2.02 -15.07
CA ILE A 21 13.65 -2.87 -13.88
C ILE A 21 12.77 -4.11 -13.96
N SER A 22 13.29 -5.22 -13.43
CA SER A 22 12.56 -6.46 -13.27
C SER A 22 12.67 -6.94 -11.82
N VAL A 23 11.53 -7.26 -11.21
CA VAL A 23 11.43 -7.70 -9.80
C VAL A 23 10.36 -8.77 -9.70
N VAL A 24 10.59 -9.76 -8.86
CA VAL A 24 9.60 -10.79 -8.50
C VAL A 24 9.41 -10.79 -7.01
N VAL A 25 8.16 -10.81 -6.56
CA VAL A 25 7.77 -10.96 -5.15
C VAL A 25 6.89 -12.21 -5.03
N ASN A 26 7.36 -13.19 -4.30
CA ASN A 26 6.62 -14.43 -4.06
C ASN A 26 5.74 -14.31 -2.81
N GLU A 27 4.84 -15.26 -2.63
CA GLU A 27 4.00 -15.33 -1.44
C GLU A 27 4.86 -15.52 -0.18
N GLY A 28 4.54 -14.77 0.88
CA GLY A 28 5.27 -14.78 2.14
C GLY A 28 6.65 -14.10 2.09
N GLU A 29 7.00 -13.46 0.98
CA GLU A 29 8.29 -12.81 0.80
C GLU A 29 8.21 -11.31 1.11
N ILE A 30 9.27 -10.78 1.74
CA ILE A 30 9.49 -9.34 1.92
C ILE A 30 10.62 -8.93 0.98
N VAL A 31 10.33 -8.05 0.04
CA VAL A 31 11.29 -7.51 -0.91
C VAL A 31 11.57 -6.05 -0.60
N THR A 32 12.84 -5.67 -0.53
CA THR A 32 13.27 -4.30 -0.26
C THR A 32 13.93 -3.68 -1.48
N LEU A 33 13.49 -2.48 -1.87
CA LEU A 33 14.12 -1.67 -2.88
C LEU A 33 15.17 -0.74 -2.25
N ILE A 34 16.44 -0.93 -2.60
CA ILE A 34 17.56 -0.13 -2.09
C ILE A 34 18.10 0.76 -3.21
N GLY A 35 18.47 1.99 -2.88
CA GLY A 35 19.04 2.94 -3.83
C GLY A 35 19.05 4.36 -3.29
N ALA A 36 19.83 5.24 -3.93
CA ALA A 36 19.92 6.66 -3.60
C ALA A 36 18.59 7.40 -3.77
N ASN A 37 18.50 8.62 -3.26
CA ASN A 37 17.35 9.49 -3.54
C ASN A 37 17.29 9.78 -5.04
N GLY A 38 16.12 9.66 -5.64
CA GLY A 38 15.94 9.79 -7.08
C GLY A 38 16.15 8.48 -7.88
N ALA A 39 16.54 7.36 -7.24
CA ALA A 39 16.73 6.07 -7.93
C ALA A 39 15.44 5.39 -8.42
N GLY A 40 14.29 6.03 -8.30
CA GLY A 40 13.00 5.49 -8.80
C GLY A 40 12.21 4.62 -7.83
N LYS A 41 12.67 4.42 -6.56
CA LYS A 41 11.98 3.56 -5.57
C LYS A 41 10.50 3.93 -5.38
N THR A 42 10.23 5.18 -5.05
CA THR A 42 8.86 5.70 -4.86
C THR A 42 8.05 5.65 -6.16
N THR A 43 8.70 5.90 -7.31
CA THR A 43 8.05 5.79 -8.62
C THR A 43 7.65 4.35 -8.91
N THR A 44 8.50 3.37 -8.59
CA THR A 44 8.19 1.94 -8.73
C THR A 44 6.95 1.57 -7.91
N LEU A 45 6.92 1.92 -6.61
CA LEU A 45 5.79 1.65 -5.73
C LEU A 45 4.49 2.32 -6.24
N LYS A 46 4.56 3.59 -6.64
CA LYS A 46 3.42 4.31 -7.23
C LYS A 46 2.94 3.68 -8.54
N THR A 47 3.83 3.09 -9.33
CA THR A 47 3.48 2.41 -10.58
C THR A 47 2.81 1.06 -10.29
N ILE A 48 3.31 0.30 -9.30
CA ILE A 48 2.66 -0.94 -8.82
C ILE A 48 1.25 -0.66 -8.31
N SER A 49 1.06 0.44 -7.57
CA SER A 49 -0.26 0.84 -7.04
C SER A 49 -1.19 1.47 -8.09
N GLY A 50 -0.74 1.67 -9.34
CA GLY A 50 -1.53 2.31 -10.39
C GLY A 50 -1.64 3.83 -10.30
N LEU A 51 -0.92 4.46 -9.37
CA LEU A 51 -0.84 5.93 -9.24
C LEU A 51 0.07 6.57 -10.31
N ARG A 52 0.85 5.75 -11.01
CA ARG A 52 1.64 6.14 -12.18
C ARG A 52 1.43 5.14 -13.30
N LYS A 53 1.41 5.66 -14.53
CA LYS A 53 1.25 4.84 -15.73
C LYS A 53 2.58 4.15 -16.09
N VAL A 54 2.47 2.91 -16.55
CA VAL A 54 3.56 2.18 -17.19
C VAL A 54 3.82 2.80 -18.56
N SER A 55 5.08 3.12 -18.89
CA SER A 55 5.46 3.59 -20.23
C SER A 55 5.73 2.42 -21.17
N SER A 56 6.51 1.43 -20.70
CA SER A 56 6.70 0.14 -21.36
C SER A 56 7.06 -0.94 -20.33
N GLY A 57 7.08 -2.20 -20.74
CA GLY A 57 7.20 -3.33 -19.84
C GLY A 57 5.83 -3.77 -19.30
N ALA A 58 5.82 -4.60 -18.26
CA ALA A 58 4.59 -5.14 -17.71
C ALA A 58 4.65 -5.30 -16.19
N ILE A 59 3.49 -5.21 -15.55
CA ILE A 59 3.27 -5.58 -14.15
C ILE A 59 2.23 -6.70 -14.14
N LEU A 60 2.62 -7.87 -13.66
CA LEU A 60 1.74 -9.02 -13.55
C LEU A 60 1.44 -9.30 -12.08
N PHE A 61 0.17 -9.57 -11.80
CA PHE A 61 -0.30 -9.99 -10.49
C PHE A 61 -1.08 -11.30 -10.63
N ASP A 62 -0.60 -12.35 -9.97
CA ASP A 62 -1.09 -13.73 -10.15
C ASP A 62 -1.16 -14.16 -11.63
N GLY A 63 -0.17 -13.75 -12.44
CA GLY A 63 -0.09 -14.04 -13.86
C GLY A 63 -0.94 -13.13 -14.77
N GLN A 64 -1.80 -12.29 -14.21
CA GLN A 64 -2.62 -11.35 -14.94
C GLN A 64 -1.88 -10.02 -15.12
N ASP A 65 -1.83 -9.49 -16.34
CA ASP A 65 -1.27 -8.16 -16.61
C ASP A 65 -2.20 -7.05 -16.06
N ILE A 66 -1.68 -6.30 -15.10
CA ILE A 66 -2.36 -5.18 -14.45
C ILE A 66 -1.81 -3.81 -14.85
N SER A 67 -0.93 -3.74 -15.84
CA SER A 67 -0.23 -2.50 -16.24
C SER A 67 -1.19 -1.35 -16.57
N LYS A 68 -2.37 -1.66 -17.11
CA LYS A 68 -3.42 -0.69 -17.47
C LYS A 68 -4.57 -0.62 -16.49
N VAL A 69 -4.59 -1.46 -15.45
CA VAL A 69 -5.63 -1.47 -14.42
C VAL A 69 -5.53 -0.21 -13.56
N PRO A 70 -6.59 0.58 -13.37
CA PRO A 70 -6.55 1.78 -12.56
C PRO A 70 -6.35 1.49 -11.07
N ALA A 71 -5.82 2.48 -10.32
CA ALA A 71 -5.42 2.30 -8.93
C ALA A 71 -6.52 1.74 -8.01
N HIS A 72 -7.76 2.22 -8.15
CA HIS A 72 -8.88 1.77 -7.32
C HIS A 72 -9.25 0.30 -7.57
N GLU A 73 -9.15 -0.19 -8.80
CA GLU A 73 -9.40 -1.60 -9.12
C GLU A 73 -8.25 -2.51 -8.62
N ARG A 74 -7.00 -1.99 -8.56
CA ARG A 74 -5.88 -2.76 -7.99
C ARG A 74 -6.07 -3.04 -6.49
N VAL A 75 -6.73 -2.14 -5.77
CA VAL A 75 -7.10 -2.39 -4.37
C VAL A 75 -8.08 -3.57 -4.27
N ASP A 76 -9.05 -3.66 -5.18
CA ASP A 76 -10.00 -4.79 -5.24
C ASP A 76 -9.31 -6.12 -5.59
N LEU A 77 -8.23 -6.07 -6.37
CA LEU A 77 -7.38 -7.24 -6.64
C LEU A 77 -6.57 -7.68 -5.40
N GLY A 78 -6.40 -6.80 -4.41
CA GLY A 78 -5.66 -7.05 -3.18
C GLY A 78 -4.27 -6.41 -3.13
N ILE A 79 -4.03 -5.33 -3.87
CA ILE A 79 -2.79 -4.55 -3.82
C ILE A 79 -3.06 -3.27 -3.05
N SER A 80 -2.42 -3.08 -1.90
CA SER A 80 -2.53 -1.87 -1.08
C SER A 80 -1.16 -1.22 -0.87
N GLN A 81 -1.18 0.08 -0.61
CA GLN A 81 0.05 0.84 -0.34
C GLN A 81 -0.14 1.70 0.91
N ALA A 82 0.82 1.60 1.85
CA ALA A 82 1.02 2.62 2.87
C ALA A 82 1.88 3.74 2.25
N PRO A 83 1.34 4.96 2.05
CA PRO A 83 2.03 6.01 1.31
C PRO A 83 3.21 6.59 2.10
N GLU A 84 4.16 7.15 1.37
CA GLU A 84 5.19 8.02 1.94
C GLU A 84 4.51 9.25 2.59
N GLY A 85 5.12 9.76 3.68
CA GLY A 85 4.52 10.85 4.46
C GLY A 85 3.33 10.41 5.32
N ARG A 86 3.19 9.13 5.56
CA ARG A 86 2.17 8.46 6.41
C ARG A 86 0.75 8.53 5.86
N GLY A 87 0.33 9.65 5.29
CA GLY A 87 -0.98 9.85 4.64
C GLY A 87 -2.19 9.54 5.54
N ILE A 88 -2.06 9.67 6.85
CA ILE A 88 -3.17 9.52 7.81
C ILE A 88 -4.13 10.71 7.73
N PHE A 89 -5.33 10.55 8.28
CA PHE A 89 -6.29 11.64 8.48
C PHE A 89 -6.09 12.22 9.88
N PRO A 90 -5.40 13.36 10.04
CA PRO A 90 -4.96 13.84 11.36
C PRO A 90 -6.11 14.25 12.28
N GLY A 91 -7.25 14.68 11.73
CA GLY A 91 -8.44 15.06 12.48
C GLY A 91 -9.34 13.89 12.87
N MET A 92 -9.10 12.70 12.33
CA MET A 92 -9.82 11.49 12.69
C MET A 92 -9.09 10.74 13.81
N THR A 93 -9.83 10.00 14.62
CA THR A 93 -9.27 9.09 15.61
C THR A 93 -8.49 7.94 14.96
N VAL A 94 -7.70 7.23 15.75
CA VAL A 94 -7.00 6.01 15.30
C VAL A 94 -8.00 5.00 14.75
N LEU A 95 -9.11 4.76 15.47
CA LEU A 95 -10.16 3.83 15.05
C LEU A 95 -10.75 4.24 13.69
N GLU A 96 -11.18 5.49 13.55
CA GLU A 96 -11.75 6.00 12.28
C GLU A 96 -10.77 5.91 11.11
N ASN A 97 -9.48 6.20 11.35
CA ASN A 97 -8.44 5.99 10.34
C ASN A 97 -8.36 4.53 9.88
N LEU A 98 -8.41 3.57 10.82
CA LEU A 98 -8.40 2.14 10.50
C LEU A 98 -9.65 1.75 9.71
N GLU A 99 -10.82 2.19 10.14
CA GLU A 99 -12.09 1.92 9.46
C GLU A 99 -12.10 2.37 8.00
N MET A 100 -11.45 3.49 7.69
CA MET A 100 -11.30 3.97 6.31
C MET A 100 -10.57 2.97 5.41
N GLY A 101 -9.70 2.12 5.96
CA GLY A 101 -9.00 1.07 5.20
C GLY A 101 -9.91 -0.01 4.60
N LYS A 102 -11.14 -0.14 5.12
CA LYS A 102 -12.15 -1.11 4.63
C LYS A 102 -13.16 -0.51 3.65
N PHE A 103 -13.01 0.73 3.27
CA PHE A 103 -14.02 1.48 2.51
C PHE A 103 -14.53 0.76 1.25
N HIS A 104 -13.65 0.08 0.52
CA HIS A 104 -13.99 -0.63 -0.72
C HIS A 104 -14.56 -2.04 -0.51
N ARG A 105 -14.46 -2.63 0.72
CA ARG A 105 -14.91 -4.01 0.99
C ARG A 105 -16.42 -4.08 1.23
N LYS A 106 -17.10 -5.05 0.57
CA LYS A 106 -18.55 -5.24 0.66
C LYS A 106 -19.01 -5.64 2.07
N ASN A 107 -18.30 -6.57 2.73
CA ASN A 107 -18.67 -7.13 4.05
C ASN A 107 -17.98 -6.42 5.23
N ARG A 108 -17.69 -5.14 5.08
CA ARG A 108 -16.89 -4.36 6.04
C ARG A 108 -17.37 -4.38 7.49
N LYS A 109 -18.69 -4.51 7.75
CA LYS A 109 -19.23 -4.53 9.12
C LYS A 109 -19.03 -5.88 9.81
N ALA A 110 -19.29 -6.99 9.13
CA ALA A 110 -19.24 -8.33 9.71
C ALA A 110 -17.83 -8.74 10.16
N GLU A 111 -16.79 -8.27 9.44
CA GLU A 111 -15.39 -8.66 9.69
C GLU A 111 -14.58 -7.58 10.41
N MET A 112 -15.24 -6.48 10.86
CA MET A 112 -14.54 -5.33 11.44
C MET A 112 -13.75 -5.69 12.69
N ASN A 113 -14.38 -6.41 13.62
CA ASN A 113 -13.75 -6.73 14.90
C ASN A 113 -12.54 -7.63 14.71
N GLU A 114 -12.66 -8.65 13.86
CA GLU A 114 -11.55 -9.56 13.54
C GLU A 114 -10.37 -8.79 12.93
N ASP A 115 -10.61 -7.90 11.96
CA ASP A 115 -9.57 -7.10 11.33
C ASP A 115 -8.90 -6.16 12.34
N LEU A 116 -9.68 -5.49 13.21
CA LEU A 116 -9.16 -4.63 14.27
C LEU A 116 -8.33 -5.43 15.27
N ASP A 117 -8.78 -6.61 15.70
CA ASP A 117 -8.03 -7.44 16.63
C ASP A 117 -6.68 -7.88 16.04
N ASN A 118 -6.65 -8.20 14.74
CA ASN A 118 -5.40 -8.50 14.03
C ASN A 118 -4.45 -7.29 14.01
N ILE A 119 -4.96 -6.10 13.69
CA ILE A 119 -4.15 -4.86 13.69
C ILE A 119 -3.66 -4.53 15.11
N TYR A 120 -4.50 -4.67 16.11
CA TYR A 120 -4.13 -4.38 17.51
C TYR A 120 -3.17 -5.42 18.10
N THR A 121 -3.17 -6.64 17.58
CA THR A 121 -2.15 -7.65 17.89
C THR A 121 -0.80 -7.26 17.32
N LEU A 122 -0.75 -6.77 16.08
CA LEU A 122 0.48 -6.28 15.44
C LEU A 122 0.97 -4.97 16.05
N PHE A 123 0.05 -4.08 16.38
CA PHE A 123 0.33 -2.72 16.86
C PHE A 123 -0.46 -2.39 18.14
N PRO A 124 -0.08 -2.96 19.32
CA PRO A 124 -0.84 -2.77 20.57
C PRO A 124 -1.03 -1.30 20.97
N ARG A 125 -0.08 -0.43 20.64
CA ARG A 125 -0.17 1.01 20.90
C ARG A 125 -1.35 1.68 20.20
N LEU A 126 -1.77 1.18 19.04
CA LEU A 126 -2.95 1.71 18.35
C LEU A 126 -4.25 1.37 19.10
N LYS A 127 -4.31 0.22 19.79
CA LYS A 127 -5.45 -0.14 20.64
C LYS A 127 -5.56 0.81 21.83
N GLU A 128 -4.46 1.04 22.56
CA GLU A 128 -4.39 1.93 23.72
C GLU A 128 -4.84 3.36 23.38
N ARG A 129 -4.66 3.77 22.13
CA ARG A 129 -4.92 5.13 21.63
C ARG A 129 -6.05 5.19 20.61
N SER A 130 -6.95 4.20 20.60
CA SER A 130 -7.99 4.03 19.57
C SER A 130 -8.90 5.26 19.41
N SER A 131 -9.19 5.97 20.51
CA SER A 131 -9.98 7.20 20.53
C SER A 131 -9.17 8.49 20.35
N GLN A 132 -7.83 8.40 20.28
CA GLN A 132 -6.97 9.57 20.15
C GLN A 132 -6.93 10.04 18.68
N ALA A 133 -6.88 11.37 18.44
CA ALA A 133 -6.74 11.93 17.12
C ALA A 133 -5.39 11.53 16.48
N GLY A 134 -5.41 11.04 15.24
CA GLY A 134 -4.22 10.53 14.55
C GLY A 134 -3.08 11.56 14.44
N GLY A 135 -3.41 12.83 14.30
CA GLY A 135 -2.44 13.91 14.22
C GLY A 135 -1.61 14.13 15.48
N THR A 136 -2.09 13.67 16.65
CA THR A 136 -1.42 13.82 17.95
C THR A 136 -0.49 12.64 18.30
N LEU A 137 -0.47 11.61 17.46
CA LEU A 137 0.41 10.46 17.60
C LEU A 137 1.87 10.84 17.30
N SER A 138 2.81 10.11 17.91
CA SER A 138 4.23 10.18 17.54
C SER A 138 4.45 9.75 16.08
N GLY A 139 5.58 10.13 15.49
CA GLY A 139 5.90 9.78 14.12
C GLY A 139 5.88 8.28 13.82
N GLY A 140 6.37 7.46 14.74
CA GLY A 140 6.33 6.01 14.63
C GLY A 140 4.91 5.45 14.72
N GLU A 141 4.08 5.95 15.65
CA GLU A 141 2.68 5.54 15.79
C GLU A 141 1.84 5.93 14.57
N GLN A 142 2.10 7.09 13.97
CA GLN A 142 1.47 7.49 12.72
C GLN A 142 1.85 6.55 11.55
N GLN A 143 3.09 6.06 11.53
CA GLN A 143 3.51 5.07 10.55
C GLN A 143 2.83 3.71 10.77
N MET A 144 2.72 3.26 12.03
CA MET A 144 1.95 2.06 12.39
C MET A 144 0.48 2.21 11.96
N LEU A 145 -0.12 3.39 12.18
CA LEU A 145 -1.50 3.67 11.77
C LEU A 145 -1.67 3.62 10.25
N ALA A 146 -0.73 4.18 9.47
CA ALA A 146 -0.77 4.12 8.02
C ALA A 146 -0.69 2.67 7.49
N ILE A 147 0.21 1.86 8.07
CA ILE A 147 0.34 0.44 7.73
C ILE A 147 -0.93 -0.32 8.16
N GLY A 148 -1.38 -0.11 9.40
CA GLY A 148 -2.61 -0.74 9.92
C GLY A 148 -3.82 -0.46 9.05
N ARG A 149 -4.00 0.80 8.62
CA ARG A 149 -5.07 1.18 7.69
C ARG A 149 -4.96 0.44 6.35
N ALA A 150 -3.77 0.29 5.79
CA ALA A 150 -3.58 -0.46 4.55
C ALA A 150 -3.90 -1.95 4.74
N LEU A 151 -3.53 -2.55 5.89
CA LEU A 151 -3.83 -3.94 6.24
C LEU A 151 -5.33 -4.19 6.43
N MET A 152 -6.13 -3.20 6.85
CA MET A 152 -7.59 -3.32 6.96
C MET A 152 -8.27 -3.66 5.64
N SER A 153 -7.62 -3.45 4.50
CA SER A 153 -8.10 -3.90 3.19
C SER A 153 -7.95 -5.41 2.96
N ARG A 154 -7.28 -6.15 3.85
CA ARG A 154 -6.83 -7.55 3.70
C ARG A 154 -6.04 -7.73 2.40
N PRO A 155 -4.96 -6.96 2.22
CA PRO A 155 -4.21 -7.01 0.97
C PRO A 155 -3.47 -8.34 0.83
N LYS A 156 -3.29 -8.76 -0.40
CA LYS A 156 -2.43 -9.87 -0.79
C LYS A 156 -0.98 -9.41 -1.02
N VAL A 157 -0.82 -8.13 -1.39
CA VAL A 157 0.47 -7.43 -1.50
C VAL A 157 0.34 -6.05 -0.85
N LEU A 158 1.25 -5.72 0.06
CA LEU A 158 1.38 -4.43 0.73
C LEU A 158 2.73 -3.80 0.38
#